data_48530b76b1f0d5df4d501c6da585aedb
#
_entry.id   48530b76b1f0d5df4d501c6da585aedb
#
_cell.length_a   1.000
_cell.length_b   1.000
_cell.length_c   1.000
_cell.angle_alpha   90.00
_cell.angle_beta   90.00
_cell.angle_gamma   90.00
#
_symmetry.space_group_name_H-M   'P 1'
#
loop_
_entity.id
_entity.type
_entity.pdbx_description
1 polymer ?
#
loop_
_entity_poly.entity_id
_entity_poly.type
_entity_poly.pdbx_seq_one_letter_code
_entity_poly.pdbx_strand_id
1 'polypeptide(L)'
;MTMLFQKGEDMATNILLVNQKGGVGKTTFADEIAWGLERRGHKVGFGNLDPQGGANHEKDLLDDENAVNVIDTPGFLSDETATYAKNADIAIIPVQPGTLGLKPMKRTIKVITEANPDLSFAIIVNN
;
A
#
# COMPACT_ATOMS: atom_id res chain seq x y z
N MET A 1 -4.88 -1.16 -18.14
CA MET A 1 -4.38 -0.36 -17.28
C MET A 1 -2.97 -0.63 -16.88
N THR A 2 -2.58 -1.81 -16.84
CA THR A 2 -1.24 -2.13 -16.43
C THR A 2 -0.16 -1.49 -17.26
N MET A 3 -0.40 -1.23 -18.50
CA MET A 3 0.59 -0.62 -19.36
C MET A 3 1.08 0.73 -18.85
N LEU A 4 0.35 1.34 -17.94
CA LEU A 4 0.75 2.62 -17.38
C LEU A 4 2.00 2.52 -16.51
N PHE A 5 2.36 1.34 -16.07
CA PHE A 5 3.37 1.20 -15.05
C PHE A 5 4.71 0.73 -15.56
N GLN A 6 4.84 0.50 -16.82
CA GLN A 6 6.13 0.10 -17.41
C GLN A 6 6.77 -1.10 -16.71
N LYS A 7 5.93 -1.99 -16.17
CA LYS A 7 6.44 -3.17 -15.47
C LYS A 7 6.84 -4.24 -16.45
N GLY A 8 7.72 -5.12 -16.03
CA GLY A 8 7.99 -6.33 -16.78
C GLY A 8 6.76 -7.23 -16.84
N GLU A 9 6.72 -8.11 -17.80
CA GLU A 9 5.56 -8.96 -18.02
C GLU A 9 5.26 -9.89 -16.84
N ASP A 10 6.30 -10.25 -16.08
CA ASP A 10 6.15 -11.20 -14.97
C ASP A 10 5.95 -10.53 -13.62
N MET A 11 5.71 -9.23 -13.60
CA MET A 11 5.59 -8.49 -12.35
C MET A 11 4.13 -8.31 -11.94
N ALA A 12 3.87 -8.54 -10.68
CA ALA A 12 2.56 -8.32 -10.09
C ALA A 12 2.23 -6.83 -9.99
N THR A 13 0.95 -6.53 -9.84
CA THR A 13 0.52 -5.18 -9.48
C THR A 13 0.70 -5.00 -7.97
N ASN A 14 1.39 -3.96 -7.57
CA ASN A 14 1.69 -3.70 -6.17
C ASN A 14 0.88 -2.54 -5.62
N ILE A 15 0.09 -2.81 -4.59
CA ILE A 15 -0.70 -1.82 -3.87
C ILE A 15 -0.06 -1.59 -2.52
N LEU A 16 0.33 -0.35 -2.25
CA LEU A 16 1.02 0.02 -1.03
C LEU A 16 0.09 0.80 -0.11
N LEU A 17 -0.03 0.37 1.14
CA LEU A 17 -0.79 1.10 2.16
C LEU A 17 0.21 1.88 3.00
N VAL A 18 0.09 3.19 3.01
CA VAL A 18 1.04 4.06 3.72
C VAL A 18 0.34 5.09 4.57
N ASN A 19 0.85 5.29 5.78
CA ASN A 19 0.48 6.42 6.62
C ASN A 19 1.51 6.52 7.74
N GLN A 20 1.87 7.73 8.13
CA GLN A 20 2.80 7.93 9.22
C GLN A 20 2.16 7.72 10.58
N LYS A 21 0.85 7.90 10.67
CA LYS A 21 0.16 7.84 11.94
C LYS A 21 -0.46 6.48 12.16
N GLY A 22 -0.13 5.85 13.28
CA GLY A 22 -0.76 4.60 13.66
C GLY A 22 -2.22 4.82 14.06
N GLY A 23 -2.99 3.74 14.05
CA GLY A 23 -4.38 3.79 14.51
C GLY A 23 -5.37 4.39 13.53
N VAL A 24 -4.99 4.58 12.29
CA VAL A 24 -5.91 5.12 11.26
C VAL A 24 -6.64 4.03 10.48
N GLY A 25 -6.49 2.77 10.90
CA GLY A 25 -7.17 1.67 10.22
C GLY A 25 -6.45 1.11 9.02
N LYS A 26 -5.17 1.43 8.86
CA LYS A 26 -4.39 1.00 7.69
C LYS A 26 -4.33 -0.52 7.56
N THR A 27 -4.06 -1.23 8.66
CA THR A 27 -3.99 -2.69 8.64
C THR A 27 -5.34 -3.31 8.30
N THR A 28 -6.42 -2.77 8.86
CA THR A 28 -7.77 -3.24 8.54
C THR A 28 -8.08 -3.04 7.07
N PHE A 29 -7.71 -1.90 6.51
CA PHE A 29 -7.88 -1.66 5.09
C PHE A 29 -7.10 -2.64 4.25
N ALA A 30 -5.86 -2.92 4.65
CA ALA A 30 -5.02 -3.87 3.91
C ALA A 30 -5.69 -5.24 3.86
N ASP A 31 -6.17 -5.74 5.01
CA ASP A 31 -6.88 -7.02 5.05
C ASP A 31 -8.14 -7.00 4.19
N GLU A 32 -8.93 -5.94 4.29
CA GLU A 32 -10.18 -5.83 3.53
C GLU A 32 -9.93 -5.81 2.01
N ILE A 33 -8.91 -5.09 1.59
CA ILE A 33 -8.55 -5.04 0.17
C ILE A 33 -8.10 -6.43 -0.29
N ALA A 34 -7.27 -7.10 0.48
CA ALA A 34 -6.79 -8.43 0.13
C ALA A 34 -7.95 -9.42 0.01
N TRP A 35 -8.84 -9.46 1.01
CA TRP A 35 -10.00 -10.35 0.96
C TRP A 35 -10.94 -9.99 -0.19
N GLY A 36 -11.14 -8.70 -0.44
CA GLY A 36 -11.99 -8.26 -1.55
C GLY A 36 -11.45 -8.71 -2.90
N LEU A 37 -10.15 -8.61 -3.09
CA LEU A 37 -9.51 -9.06 -4.33
C LEU A 37 -9.60 -10.58 -4.47
N GLU A 38 -9.38 -11.30 -3.38
CA GLU A 38 -9.50 -12.76 -3.39
C GLU A 38 -10.91 -13.21 -3.76
N ARG A 39 -11.91 -12.56 -3.19
CA ARG A 39 -13.32 -12.88 -3.51
C ARG A 39 -13.66 -12.64 -4.97
N ARG A 40 -12.94 -11.73 -5.62
CA ARG A 40 -13.14 -11.45 -7.05
C ARG A 40 -12.30 -12.35 -7.95
N GLY A 41 -11.61 -13.32 -7.38
CA GLY A 41 -10.83 -14.29 -8.13
C GLY A 41 -9.41 -13.88 -8.42
N HIS A 42 -8.92 -12.79 -7.83
CA HIS A 42 -7.54 -12.39 -8.01
C HIS A 42 -6.60 -13.23 -7.16
N LYS A 43 -5.41 -13.45 -7.68
CA LYS A 43 -4.33 -14.10 -6.95
C LYS A 43 -3.64 -13.02 -6.13
N VAL A 44 -3.68 -13.14 -4.82
CA VAL A 44 -3.22 -12.07 -3.91
C VAL A 44 -2.02 -12.50 -3.10
N GLY A 45 -0.97 -11.67 -3.14
CA GLY A 45 0.13 -11.74 -2.20
C GLY A 45 -0.06 -10.68 -1.12
N PHE A 46 0.49 -10.89 0.04
CA PHE A 46 0.37 -9.94 1.14
C PHE A 46 1.70 -9.79 1.86
N GLY A 47 2.13 -8.55 2.03
CA GLY A 47 3.32 -8.21 2.79
C GLY A 47 2.95 -7.32 3.97
N ASN A 48 3.32 -7.73 5.16
CA ASN A 48 3.12 -6.93 6.35
C ASN A 48 4.48 -6.48 6.86
N LEU A 49 4.80 -5.22 6.63
CA LEU A 49 6.09 -4.66 7.03
C LEU A 49 6.02 -3.97 8.39
N ASP A 50 4.83 -3.92 8.99
CA ASP A 50 4.66 -3.29 10.29
C ASP A 50 5.16 -4.24 11.39
N PRO A 51 6.19 -3.85 12.16
CA PRO A 51 6.73 -4.71 13.20
C PRO A 51 5.74 -4.96 14.34
N GLN A 52 4.71 -4.12 14.45
CA GLN A 52 3.65 -4.36 15.45
C GLN A 52 2.71 -5.49 15.03
N GLY A 53 2.73 -5.85 13.76
CA GLY A 53 1.88 -6.91 13.26
C GLY A 53 0.42 -6.51 13.15
N GLY A 54 -0.45 -7.48 13.29
CA GLY A 54 -1.90 -7.24 13.34
C GLY A 54 -2.67 -7.57 12.09
N ALA A 55 -2.01 -7.76 10.97
CA ALA A 55 -2.71 -8.20 9.77
C ALA A 55 -3.09 -9.67 9.87
N ASN A 56 -4.23 -10.02 9.31
CA ASN A 56 -4.73 -11.40 9.33
C ASN A 56 -4.31 -12.21 8.11
N HIS A 57 -3.67 -11.58 7.15
CA HIS A 57 -3.15 -12.26 5.98
C HIS A 57 -1.69 -12.65 6.22
N GLU A 58 -1.38 -13.90 5.94
CA GLU A 58 -0.02 -14.42 6.09
C GLU A 58 0.43 -15.01 4.75
N LYS A 59 0.48 -14.15 3.75
CA LYS A 59 0.87 -14.56 2.42
C LYS A 59 2.09 -13.77 1.98
N ASP A 60 3.03 -14.48 1.40
CA ASP A 60 4.20 -13.82 0.82
C ASP A 60 3.83 -13.05 -0.44
N LEU A 61 4.65 -12.10 -0.79
CA LEU A 61 4.50 -11.37 -2.03
C LEU A 61 4.70 -12.32 -3.22
N LEU A 62 3.93 -12.10 -4.25
CA LEU A 62 3.96 -12.92 -5.45
C LEU A 62 4.64 -12.16 -6.58
N ASP A 63 5.31 -12.91 -7.45
CA ASP A 63 6.00 -12.35 -8.60
C ASP A 63 5.38 -12.92 -9.87
N ASP A 64 4.12 -12.62 -10.09
CA ASP A 64 3.32 -13.18 -11.17
C ASP A 64 2.53 -12.02 -11.78
N GLU A 65 2.56 -11.90 -13.10
CA GLU A 65 1.90 -10.78 -13.79
C GLU A 65 0.40 -10.70 -13.50
N ASN A 66 -0.22 -11.82 -13.14
CA ASN A 66 -1.65 -11.87 -12.84
C ASN A 66 -1.95 -11.68 -11.35
N ALA A 67 -0.93 -11.49 -10.54
CA ALA A 67 -1.11 -11.34 -9.11
C ALA A 67 -1.22 -9.88 -8.70
N VAL A 68 -1.85 -9.67 -7.56
CA VAL A 68 -1.90 -8.35 -6.92
C VAL A 68 -1.31 -8.50 -5.53
N ASN A 69 -0.32 -7.70 -5.23
CA ASN A 69 0.27 -7.67 -3.89
C ASN A 69 -0.30 -6.50 -3.11
N VAL A 70 -0.70 -6.76 -1.88
CA VAL A 70 -1.12 -5.74 -0.93
C VAL A 70 -0.04 -5.64 0.12
N ILE A 71 0.56 -4.47 0.27
CA ILE A 71 1.71 -4.27 1.14
C ILE A 71 1.35 -3.26 2.23
N ASP A 72 1.29 -3.75 3.47
CA ASP A 72 1.01 -2.93 4.63
C ASP A 72 2.31 -2.45 5.23
N THR A 73 2.53 -1.14 5.23
CA THR A 73 3.77 -0.55 5.73
C THR A 73 3.66 -0.14 7.19
N PRO A 74 4.79 0.13 7.85
CA PRO A 74 4.77 0.63 9.23
C PRO A 74 4.01 1.95 9.37
N GLY A 75 3.56 2.25 10.58
CA GLY A 75 2.88 3.51 10.88
C GLY A 75 3.80 4.72 10.88
N PHE A 76 5.02 4.57 10.42
CA PHE A 76 5.99 5.66 10.29
C PHE A 76 6.74 5.46 8.97
N LEU A 77 7.27 6.56 8.45
CA LEU A 77 8.06 6.49 7.21
C LEU A 77 9.42 5.86 7.51
N SER A 78 9.87 5.00 6.61
CA SER A 78 11.14 4.32 6.73
C SER A 78 11.77 4.18 5.35
N ASP A 79 13.04 3.77 5.34
CA ASP A 79 13.71 3.49 4.08
C ASP A 79 13.04 2.34 3.32
N GLU A 80 12.48 1.39 4.05
CA GLU A 80 11.72 0.30 3.43
C GLU A 80 10.49 0.82 2.71
N THR A 81 9.78 1.79 3.31
CA THR A 81 8.62 2.39 2.67
C THR A 81 9.01 3.01 1.34
N ALA A 82 10.11 3.76 1.31
CA ALA A 82 10.59 4.35 0.07
C ALA A 82 10.97 3.28 -0.97
N THR A 83 11.61 2.21 -0.50
CA THR A 83 12.01 1.10 -1.38
C THR A 83 10.80 0.44 -2.02
N TYR A 84 9.77 0.17 -1.23
CA TYR A 84 8.55 -0.45 -1.76
C TYR A 84 7.77 0.52 -2.66
N ALA A 85 7.83 1.82 -2.36
CA ALA A 85 7.17 2.82 -3.19
C ALA A 85 7.74 2.86 -4.61
N LYS A 86 9.02 2.60 -4.77
CA LYS A 86 9.65 2.58 -6.09
C LYS A 86 9.01 1.55 -7.02
N ASN A 87 8.53 0.46 -6.47
CA ASN A 87 7.97 -0.64 -7.23
C ASN A 87 6.45 -0.73 -7.10
N ALA A 88 5.84 0.25 -6.46
CA ALA A 88 4.40 0.25 -6.29
C ALA A 88 3.71 0.85 -7.51
N ASP A 89 2.53 0.37 -7.78
CA ASP A 89 1.69 0.90 -8.85
C ASP A 89 0.68 1.88 -8.29
N ILE A 90 0.18 1.60 -7.09
CA ILE A 90 -0.81 2.43 -6.43
C ILE A 90 -0.44 2.51 -4.95
N ALA A 91 -0.54 3.71 -4.38
CA ALA A 91 -0.46 3.88 -2.93
C ALA A 91 -1.82 4.32 -2.42
N ILE A 92 -2.24 3.74 -1.31
CA ILE A 92 -3.48 4.11 -0.63
C ILE A 92 -3.09 4.69 0.73
N ILE A 93 -3.60 5.89 1.00
CA ILE A 93 -3.28 6.64 2.21
C ILE A 93 -4.56 6.81 3.01
N PRO A 94 -4.84 5.92 3.98
CA PRO A 94 -6.02 6.09 4.82
C PRO A 94 -5.80 7.18 5.83
N VAL A 95 -6.81 8.03 6.02
CA VAL A 95 -6.78 9.10 7.01
C VAL A 95 -8.09 9.10 7.78
N GLN A 96 -8.05 9.58 9.00
CA GLN A 96 -9.24 9.75 9.80
C GLN A 96 -9.70 11.20 9.74
N PRO A 97 -11.01 11.44 9.65
CA PRO A 97 -11.51 12.81 9.66
C PRO A 97 -11.24 13.47 11.03
N GLY A 98 -10.91 14.73 10.99
CA GLY A 98 -10.73 15.52 12.20
C GLY A 98 -9.41 15.36 12.92
N THR A 99 -8.60 14.46 12.50
CA THR A 99 -7.32 14.24 13.19
C THR A 99 -6.17 14.92 12.52
N LEU A 100 -6.25 15.69 11.82
CA LEU A 100 -5.42 16.25 11.31
C LEU A 100 -4.42 16.20 10.85
N GLY A 101 -4.15 15.81 10.51
CA GLY A 101 -2.94 15.50 10.05
C GLY A 101 -2.62 15.86 8.67
N LEU A 102 -2.81 17.03 8.23
CA LEU A 102 -2.41 17.44 6.89
C LEU A 102 -0.90 17.38 6.72
N LYS A 103 -0.14 17.76 7.76
CA LYS A 103 1.32 17.70 7.68
C LYS A 103 1.85 16.28 7.48
N PRO A 104 1.45 15.30 8.32
CA PRO A 104 1.89 13.93 8.10
C PRO A 104 1.48 13.38 6.74
N MET A 105 0.27 13.70 6.29
CA MET A 105 -0.20 13.25 4.99
C MET A 105 0.64 13.83 3.85
N LYS A 106 0.91 15.14 3.90
CA LYS A 106 1.73 15.79 2.89
C LYS A 106 3.15 15.23 2.87
N ARG A 107 3.71 14.95 4.03
CA ARG A 107 5.03 14.35 4.14
C ARG A 107 5.06 12.95 3.52
N THR A 108 4.03 12.15 3.80
CA THR A 108 3.91 10.83 3.21
C THR A 108 3.85 10.92 1.69
N ILE A 109 2.99 11.78 1.16
CA ILE A 109 2.86 11.97 -0.28
C ILE A 109 4.20 12.38 -0.89
N LYS A 110 4.88 13.32 -0.25
CA LYS A 110 6.18 13.78 -0.74
C LYS A 110 7.18 12.64 -0.83
N VAL A 111 7.30 11.84 0.23
CA VAL A 111 8.27 10.74 0.27
C VAL A 111 7.98 9.72 -0.82
N ILE A 112 6.72 9.28 -0.95
CA ILE A 112 6.40 8.24 -1.92
C ILE A 112 6.48 8.74 -3.36
N THR A 113 6.13 9.99 -3.62
CA THR A 113 6.19 10.54 -4.98
C THR A 113 7.61 10.90 -5.39
N GLU A 114 8.47 11.25 -4.46
CA GLU A 114 9.89 11.42 -4.75
C GLU A 114 10.54 10.08 -5.07
N ALA A 115 10.15 9.03 -4.37
CA ALA A 115 10.66 7.68 -4.63
C ALA A 115 10.16 7.14 -5.96
N ASN A 116 8.93 7.48 -6.34
CA ASN A 116 8.31 7.02 -7.58
C ASN A 116 7.41 8.10 -8.17
N PRO A 117 7.95 8.95 -9.07
CA PRO A 117 7.16 10.03 -9.66
C PRO A 117 5.94 9.56 -10.47
N ASP A 118 5.95 8.32 -10.94
CA ASP A 118 4.85 7.77 -11.72
C ASP A 118 3.78 7.10 -10.87
N LEU A 119 3.95 7.13 -9.56
CA LEU A 119 3.04 6.46 -8.64
C LEU A 119 1.68 7.15 -8.61
N SER A 120 0.64 6.36 -8.79
CA SER A 120 -0.72 6.82 -8.54
C SER A 120 -1.04 6.67 -7.07
N PHE A 121 -1.74 7.62 -6.49
CA PHE A 121 -2.14 7.46 -5.09
C PHE A 121 -3.57 7.94 -4.87
N ALA A 122 -4.19 7.42 -3.83
CA ALA A 122 -5.52 7.79 -3.39
C ALA A 122 -5.53 8.02 -1.89
N ILE A 123 -6.24 9.05 -1.47
CA ILE A 123 -6.45 9.34 -0.05
C ILE A 123 -7.84 8.85 0.29
N ILE A 124 -7.94 8.00 1.30
CA ILE A 124 -9.22 7.44 1.72
C ILE A 124 -9.52 7.90 3.13
N VAL A 125 -10.67 8.54 3.28
CA VAL A 125 -11.12 8.98 4.60
C VAL A 125 -11.83 7.82 5.28
N ASN A 126 -11.31 7.41 6.41
CA ASN A 126 -11.85 6.31 7.18
C ASN A 126 -12.66 6.83 8.35
N ASN A 127 -13.96 6.64 8.26
CA ASN A 127 -14.86 7.07 9.34
C ASN A 127 -15.01 6.00 10.41
#